data_92889d45972e3bea6e56eef8f2d41254
#
_entry.id   92889d45972e3bea6e56eef8f2d41254
#
_cell.length_a   1.000
_cell.length_b   1.000
_cell.length_c   1.000
_cell.angle_alpha   90.00
_cell.angle_beta   90.00
_cell.angle_gamma   90.00
#
_symmetry.space_group_name_H-M   'P 1'
#
loop_
_entity.id
_entity.type
_entity.pdbx_description
1 polymer ?
#
loop_
_entity_poly.entity_id
_entity_poly.type
_entity_poly.pdbx_seq_one_letter_code
_entity_poly.pdbx_strand_id
1 'polypeptide(L)' 'MTAGSTIAALVAEIGLDPARVAVERNLEIVPRSTLGDVAVADGDEYEIVHFVGGG' A
#
# COMPACT_ATOMS: atom_id res chain seq x y z
N MET A 1 8.96 -5.18 8.51
CA MET A 1 7.70 -4.40 8.69
C MET A 1 7.01 -4.84 9.96
N THR A 2 6.57 -3.92 10.76
CA THR A 2 5.90 -4.21 12.02
C THR A 2 4.41 -4.42 11.77
N ALA A 3 3.87 -5.52 12.29
CA ALA A 3 2.43 -5.76 12.20
C ALA A 3 1.68 -4.62 12.90
N GLY A 4 0.55 -4.23 12.35
CA GLY A 4 -0.23 -3.12 12.87
C GLY A 4 0.01 -1.79 12.18
N SER A 5 1.07 -1.69 11.37
CA SER A 5 1.26 -0.51 10.53
C SER A 5 0.22 -0.47 9.43
N THR A 6 -0.03 0.73 8.89
CA THR A 6 -0.95 0.86 7.77
C THR A 6 -0.27 0.54 6.44
N ILE A 7 -1.09 0.28 5.42
CA ILE A 7 -0.55 0.07 4.07
C ILE A 7 0.17 1.33 3.59
N ALA A 8 -0.36 2.52 3.90
CA ALA A 8 0.31 3.75 3.51
C ALA A 8 1.70 3.85 4.15
N ALA A 9 1.83 3.43 5.41
CA ALA A 9 3.13 3.43 6.07
C ALA A 9 4.08 2.42 5.43
N LEU A 10 3.58 1.26 5.04
CA LEU A 10 4.38 0.27 4.33
C LEU A 10 4.91 0.84 3.00
N VAL A 11 4.04 1.48 2.23
CA VAL A 11 4.43 2.07 0.95
C VAL A 11 5.51 3.13 1.15
N ALA A 12 5.34 3.98 2.14
CA ALA A 12 6.32 5.02 2.44
C ALA A 12 7.65 4.42 2.89
N GLU A 13 7.59 3.33 3.66
CA GLU A 13 8.80 2.69 4.18
C GLU A 13 9.67 2.12 3.07
N ILE A 14 9.06 1.61 2.01
CA ILE A 14 9.82 1.08 0.87
C ILE A 14 10.24 2.18 -0.12
N GLY A 15 9.94 3.44 0.20
CA GLY A 15 10.43 4.57 -0.59
C GLY A 15 9.48 5.04 -1.67
N LEU A 16 8.23 4.61 -1.65
CA LEU A 16 7.24 5.01 -2.64
C LEU A 16 6.26 6.01 -2.04
N ASP A 17 5.58 6.74 -2.92
CA ASP A 17 4.58 7.72 -2.50
C ASP A 17 3.21 7.07 -2.52
N PRO A 18 2.52 6.96 -1.37
CA PRO A 18 1.19 6.34 -1.34
C PRO A 18 0.17 6.99 -2.27
N ALA A 19 0.38 8.26 -2.62
CA ALA A 19 -0.53 8.96 -3.54
C ALA A 19 -0.32 8.55 -5.00
N ARG A 20 0.74 7.79 -5.28
CA ARG A 20 1.14 7.45 -6.66
C ARG A 20 1.22 5.96 -6.89
N VAL A 21 0.56 5.17 -6.07
CA VAL A 21 0.59 3.72 -6.21
C VAL A 21 -0.82 3.16 -6.28
N ALA A 22 -0.93 2.00 -6.92
CA ALA A 22 -2.11 1.16 -6.82
C ALA A 22 -1.71 -0.06 -6.01
N VAL A 23 -2.51 -0.42 -5.03
CA VAL A 23 -2.19 -1.51 -4.11
C VAL A 23 -3.28 -2.57 -4.19
N GLU A 24 -2.86 -3.82 -4.34
CA GLU A 24 -3.73 -4.97 -4.14
C GLU A 24 -3.29 -5.70 -2.88
N ARG A 25 -4.26 -6.14 -2.11
CA ARG A 25 -4.02 -6.97 -0.94
C ARG A 25 -4.79 -8.27 -1.13
N ASN A 26 -4.06 -9.39 -1.16
CA ASN A 26 -4.66 -10.71 -1.33
C ASN A 26 -5.55 -10.74 -2.58
N LEU A 27 -5.04 -10.16 -3.68
CA LEU A 27 -5.69 -10.11 -4.99
C LEU A 27 -6.91 -9.19 -5.06
N GLU A 28 -7.11 -8.34 -4.05
CA GLU A 28 -8.20 -7.38 -4.05
C GLU A 28 -7.63 -5.96 -4.03
N ILE A 29 -8.17 -5.09 -4.86
CA ILE A 29 -7.74 -3.70 -4.91
C ILE A 29 -8.12 -3.00 -3.62
N VAL A 30 -7.14 -2.29 -3.03
CA VAL A 30 -7.38 -1.45 -1.87
C VAL A 30 -7.51 -0.02 -2.35
N PRO A 31 -8.67 0.63 -2.15
CA PRO A 31 -8.83 2.01 -2.60
C PRO A 31 -7.76 2.91 -1.99
N ARG A 32 -7.22 3.81 -2.82
CA ARG A 32 -6.15 4.70 -2.36
C ARG A 32 -6.56 5.52 -1.15
N SER A 33 -7.82 5.94 -1.08
CA SER A 33 -8.31 6.74 0.02
C SER A 33 -8.28 6.00 1.36
N THR A 34 -8.16 4.67 1.35
CA THR A 34 -8.18 3.86 2.57
C THR A 34 -6.81 3.35 2.97
N LEU A 35 -5.77 3.64 2.21
CA LEU A 35 -4.43 3.09 2.49
C LEU A 35 -3.93 3.48 3.88
N GLY A 36 -4.31 4.64 4.37
CA GLY A 36 -3.93 5.10 5.71
C GLY A 36 -4.77 4.51 6.82
N ASP A 37 -5.85 3.80 6.48
CA ASP A 37 -6.78 3.25 7.46
C ASP A 37 -6.70 1.74 7.58
N VAL A 38 -6.10 1.07 6.59
CA VAL A 38 -6.04 -0.39 6.55
C VAL A 38 -4.73 -0.85 7.15
N ALA A 39 -4.82 -1.64 8.22
CA ALA A 39 -3.64 -2.17 8.89
C ALA A 39 -3.08 -3.36 8.12
N VAL A 40 -1.75 -3.44 8.10
CA VAL A 40 -1.04 -4.58 7.54
C VAL A 40 -1.19 -5.76 8.52
N ALA A 41 -1.55 -6.92 8.01
CA ALA A 41 -1.67 -8.13 8.81
C ALA A 41 -0.60 -9.13 8.37
N ASP A 42 -0.16 -9.93 9.33
CA ASP A 42 0.83 -10.96 9.07
C ASP A 42 0.26 -11.97 8.06
N GLY A 43 1.07 -12.32 7.07
CA GLY A 43 0.64 -13.26 6.04
C GLY A 43 -0.07 -12.63 4.85
N ASP A 44 -0.33 -11.33 4.88
CA ASP A 44 -0.92 -10.65 3.72
C ASP A 44 0.06 -10.62 2.55
N GLU A 45 -0.48 -10.73 1.35
CA GLU A 45 0.29 -10.57 0.12
C GLU A 45 -0.12 -9.27 -0.55
N TYR A 46 0.88 -8.48 -0.92
CA TYR A 46 0.64 -7.18 -1.53
C TYR A 46 1.28 -7.12 -2.90
N GLU A 47 0.56 -6.51 -3.85
CA GLU A 47 1.12 -6.12 -5.12
C GLU A 47 1.00 -4.61 -5.22
N ILE A 48 2.12 -3.94 -5.43
CA ILE A 48 2.16 -2.47 -5.47
C ILE A 48 2.69 -2.06 -6.83
N VAL A 49 1.89 -1.27 -7.55
CA VAL A 49 2.28 -0.72 -8.83
C VAL A 49 2.48 0.78 -8.64
N HIS A 50 3.66 1.26 -8.99
CA HIS A 50 4.00 2.67 -8.87
C HIS A 50 3.80 3.36 -10.21
N PHE A 51 3.00 4.41 -10.22
CA PHE A 51 2.77 5.19 -11.43
C PHE A 51 3.90 6.20 -11.60
N VAL A 52 4.51 6.22 -12.77
CA VAL A 52 5.56 7.17 -13.12
C VAL A 52 5.03 8.09 -14.21
N GLY A 53 5.67 9.25 -14.31
CA GLY A 53 5.28 10.19 -15.35
C GLY A 53 4.12 11.08 -14.97
N GLY A 54 3.74 11.07 -13.75
CA GLY A 54 2.91 12.07 -13.14
C GLY A 54 1.63 12.41 -13.87
N GLY A 55 1.00 11.51 -14.35
CA GLY A 55 -0.23 11.82 -15.04
C GLY A 55 -1.24 12.54 -14.17
#